data_f3e1f9e8a0a64beb24938773806dd67c
#
_entry.id   f3e1f9e8a0a64beb24938773806dd67c
#
_cell.length_a   1.000
_cell.length_b   1.000
_cell.length_c   1.000
_cell.angle_alpha   90.00
_cell.angle_beta   90.00
_cell.angle_gamma   90.00
#
_symmetry.space_group_name_H-M   'P 1'
#
loop_
_entity.id
_entity.type
_entity.pdbx_description
1 polymer ?
#
loop_
_entity_poly.entity_id
_entity_poly.type
_entity_poly.pdbx_seq_one_letter_code
_entity_poly.pdbx_strand_id
1 'polypeptide(L)'
;MYNYTHQKYIKTMVKVCLYLKNKIRTSYNMKITISKFQVLFFVLFTLSACTSDDEKDISAECSPIEKGTKIMPLGASRVQGFPGLFESYRYELWKDLIDGGFEFDFVGNNEDLWEYASYKNYCFDNEHEGRGGWTAAQINDNIESWLTAVGDVDIVLFSSPGGNDALDGADLEDIIANVNSIVDKIQAHNSNITIIIEQLAPGKTSFMTEEYTLLFTQMKTVVTQIASSKKTATSEVVVVDMATGFTDGMLADDIHYNQAGAAFIAERYYNTLVPFLD
;
A
#
# COMPACT_ATOMS: atom_id res chain seq x y z
N MET A 1 -22.68 -3.60 -15.76
CA MET A 1 -22.17 -2.47 -14.97
C MET A 1 -20.65 -2.36 -14.93
N TYR A 2 -19.93 -3.41 -15.32
CA TYR A 2 -18.44 -3.49 -15.41
C TYR A 2 -17.77 -2.38 -16.22
N ASN A 3 -18.51 -1.70 -17.10
CA ASN A 3 -17.95 -0.69 -18.00
C ASN A 3 -17.86 0.74 -17.43
N TYR A 4 -18.50 1.04 -16.30
CA TYR A 4 -18.62 2.43 -15.85
C TYR A 4 -17.45 2.86 -14.94
N THR A 5 -17.02 2.01 -14.01
CA THR A 5 -15.90 2.25 -13.10
C THR A 5 -14.57 2.18 -13.84
N HIS A 6 -14.38 1.19 -14.68
CA HIS A 6 -13.18 1.03 -15.48
C HIS A 6 -13.01 2.18 -16.50
N GLN A 7 -14.11 2.65 -17.11
CA GLN A 7 -14.06 3.84 -17.98
C GLN A 7 -13.80 5.14 -17.20
N LYS A 8 -14.27 5.25 -15.96
CA LYS A 8 -13.98 6.42 -15.10
C LYS A 8 -12.50 6.43 -14.71
N TYR A 9 -11.93 5.27 -14.37
CA TYR A 9 -10.51 5.10 -14.02
C TYR A 9 -9.60 5.42 -15.21
N ILE A 10 -9.89 4.87 -16.40
CA ILE A 10 -9.16 5.18 -17.63
C ILE A 10 -9.25 6.67 -17.99
N LYS A 11 -10.44 7.30 -17.84
CA LYS A 11 -10.61 8.74 -18.09
C LYS A 11 -9.81 9.60 -17.10
N THR A 12 -9.66 9.15 -15.85
CA THR A 12 -8.85 9.87 -14.85
C THR A 12 -7.37 9.70 -15.15
N MET A 13 -6.90 8.49 -15.47
CA MET A 13 -5.53 8.23 -15.89
C MET A 13 -5.14 9.00 -17.15
N VAL A 14 -6.03 9.08 -18.14
CA VAL A 14 -5.81 9.87 -19.36
C VAL A 14 -5.73 11.36 -19.03
N LYS A 15 -6.53 11.87 -18.08
CA LYS A 15 -6.45 13.29 -17.64
C LYS A 15 -5.13 13.57 -16.91
N VAL A 16 -4.66 12.67 -16.06
CA VAL A 16 -3.36 12.80 -15.35
C VAL A 16 -2.20 12.75 -16.36
N CYS A 17 -2.22 11.80 -17.31
CA CYS A 17 -1.23 11.73 -18.38
C CYS A 17 -1.21 13.01 -19.26
N LEU A 18 -2.38 13.55 -19.60
CA LEU A 18 -2.50 14.81 -20.35
C LEU A 18 -2.03 16.01 -19.53
N TYR A 19 -2.32 16.05 -18.24
CA TYR A 19 -1.83 17.09 -17.32
C TYR A 19 -0.30 17.07 -17.21
N LEU A 20 0.29 15.90 -16.99
CA LEU A 20 1.73 15.71 -16.91
C LEU A 20 2.42 16.03 -18.25
N LYS A 21 1.84 15.58 -19.37
CA LYS A 21 2.35 15.91 -20.71
C LYS A 21 2.32 17.41 -21.01
N ASN A 22 1.28 18.12 -20.56
CA ASN A 22 1.17 19.57 -20.70
C ASN A 22 2.14 20.32 -19.76
N LYS A 23 2.36 19.81 -18.54
CA LYS A 23 3.31 20.38 -17.58
C LYS A 23 4.76 20.21 -18.04
N ILE A 24 5.10 19.07 -18.63
CA ILE A 24 6.40 18.82 -19.25
C ILE A 24 6.58 19.72 -20.48
N ARG A 25 5.55 19.88 -21.31
CA ARG A 25 5.61 20.72 -22.52
C ARG A 25 5.76 22.22 -22.20
N THR A 26 5.12 22.73 -21.15
CA THR A 26 5.32 24.10 -20.65
C THR A 26 6.71 24.29 -20.07
N SER A 27 7.26 23.32 -19.35
CA SER A 27 8.63 23.38 -18.83
C SER A 27 9.69 23.35 -19.95
N TYR A 28 9.43 22.62 -21.03
CA TYR A 28 10.34 22.54 -22.20
C TYR A 28 10.29 23.81 -23.05
N ASN A 29 9.11 24.44 -23.21
CA ASN A 29 8.97 25.68 -23.97
C ASN A 29 9.55 26.91 -23.27
N MET A 30 9.78 26.86 -21.96
CA MET A 30 10.39 27.95 -21.19
C MET A 30 11.92 27.96 -21.28
N LYS A 31 12.55 26.94 -21.88
CA LYS A 31 14.02 26.84 -22.05
C LYS A 31 14.56 27.20 -23.45
N ILE A 32 13.72 27.60 -24.41
CA ILE A 32 14.14 27.85 -25.81
C ILE A 32 13.93 29.33 -26.24
N THR A 33 13.85 30.25 -25.31
CA THR A 33 13.88 31.69 -25.66
C THR A 33 15.09 32.37 -25.03
N ILE A 34 16.27 31.85 -25.32
CA ILE A 34 17.52 32.61 -25.14
C ILE A 34 17.96 33.04 -26.52
N SER A 35 17.82 34.34 -26.76
CA SER A 35 18.12 35.00 -28.04
C SER A 35 19.61 34.88 -28.36
N LYS A 36 19.90 34.75 -29.66
CA LYS A 36 21.25 34.67 -30.27
C LYS A 36 22.16 35.88 -30.02
N PHE A 37 21.84 36.79 -29.10
CA PHE A 37 22.58 38.02 -28.85
C PHE A 37 23.45 38.03 -27.57
N GLN A 38 23.52 36.95 -26.80
CA GLN A 38 24.29 36.92 -25.57
C GLN A 38 25.50 35.95 -25.58
N VAL A 39 25.93 35.49 -26.74
CA VAL A 39 27.11 34.58 -26.85
C VAL A 39 28.43 35.37 -26.98
N LEU A 40 28.44 36.70 -27.10
CA LEU A 40 29.68 37.43 -27.34
C LEU A 40 30.24 38.23 -26.11
N PHE A 41 29.71 38.05 -24.91
CA PHE A 41 30.17 38.81 -23.74
C PHE A 41 30.67 37.97 -22.54
N PHE A 42 30.90 36.64 -22.73
CA PHE A 42 31.26 35.75 -21.62
C PHE A 42 32.62 35.05 -21.78
N VAL A 43 33.56 35.65 -22.51
CA VAL A 43 34.93 35.08 -22.65
C VAL A 43 36.00 35.84 -21.88
N LEU A 44 35.68 36.86 -21.10
CA LEU A 44 36.73 37.68 -20.42
C LEU A 44 36.48 37.89 -18.93
N PHE A 45 36.08 36.84 -18.18
CA PHE A 45 36.16 36.89 -16.71
C PHE A 45 36.29 35.48 -16.09
N THR A 46 37.35 34.77 -16.45
CA THR A 46 37.73 33.56 -15.73
C THR A 46 39.20 33.68 -15.32
N LEU A 47 39.47 34.38 -14.24
CA LEU A 47 40.65 34.18 -13.42
C LEU A 47 40.47 35.02 -12.13
N SER A 48 39.92 34.43 -11.11
CA SER A 48 40.18 34.63 -9.68
C SER A 48 38.99 34.20 -8.85
N ALA A 49 39.09 33.04 -8.28
CA ALA A 49 38.79 32.76 -6.89
C ALA A 49 38.55 31.26 -6.73
N CYS A 50 39.59 30.50 -6.52
CA CYS A 50 39.46 29.30 -5.71
C CYS A 50 39.14 29.75 -4.29
N THR A 51 37.89 29.71 -3.93
CA THR A 51 37.48 29.44 -2.55
C THR A 51 36.79 28.10 -2.59
N SER A 52 37.45 27.13 -2.03
CA SER A 52 36.86 25.85 -1.67
C SER A 52 35.86 26.12 -0.56
N ASP A 53 34.64 26.48 -0.93
CA ASP A 53 33.49 26.24 -0.09
C ASP A 53 33.12 24.79 -0.35
N ASP A 54 33.46 23.92 0.59
CA ASP A 54 32.88 22.61 0.75
C ASP A 54 31.37 22.80 0.93
N GLU A 55 30.61 22.93 -0.17
CA GLU A 55 29.20 22.57 -0.17
C GLU A 55 29.18 21.09 0.17
N LYS A 56 29.09 20.84 1.47
CA LYS A 56 28.73 19.56 2.01
C LYS A 56 27.33 19.29 1.45
N ASP A 57 27.31 18.52 0.37
CA ASP A 57 26.08 17.92 -0.18
C ASP A 57 25.51 17.03 0.94
N ILE A 58 24.64 17.64 1.76
CA ILE A 58 23.93 16.95 2.83
C ILE A 58 22.66 16.39 2.18
N SER A 59 22.80 15.54 1.18
CA SER A 59 21.90 14.46 0.99
C SER A 59 22.27 13.43 2.07
N ALA A 60 21.69 13.57 3.24
CA ALA A 60 21.75 12.50 4.22
C ALA A 60 21.04 11.30 3.56
N GLU A 61 21.85 10.41 2.95
CA GLU A 61 21.33 9.15 2.42
C GLU A 61 20.70 8.43 3.60
N CYS A 62 19.38 8.23 3.54
CA CYS A 62 18.69 7.40 4.50
C CYS A 62 19.21 5.95 4.36
N SER A 63 19.20 5.18 5.43
CA SER A 63 19.62 3.79 5.45
C SER A 63 18.39 2.89 5.26
N PRO A 64 18.47 1.85 4.41
CA PRO A 64 17.39 0.86 4.34
C PRO A 64 17.32 0.04 5.63
N ILE A 65 16.14 -0.44 5.98
CA ILE A 65 15.91 -1.48 6.98
C ILE A 65 15.53 -2.74 6.17
N GLU A 66 16.44 -3.70 6.12
CA GLU A 66 16.27 -4.95 5.34
C GLU A 66 16.65 -6.14 6.22
N LYS A 67 16.22 -6.13 7.48
CA LYS A 67 16.61 -7.18 8.46
C LYS A 67 15.49 -7.39 9.46
N GLY A 68 15.31 -8.64 9.85
CA GLY A 68 14.37 -9.04 10.88
C GLY A 68 13.18 -9.80 10.34
N THR A 69 12.05 -9.66 11.01
CA THR A 69 10.81 -10.36 10.64
C THR A 69 10.28 -9.88 9.28
N LYS A 70 10.13 -10.81 8.33
CA LYS A 70 9.63 -10.52 6.98
C LYS A 70 8.12 -10.42 6.96
N ILE A 71 7.62 -9.24 6.66
CA ILE A 71 6.20 -8.89 6.69
C ILE A 71 5.73 -8.59 5.26
N MET A 72 4.76 -9.34 4.74
CA MET A 72 4.15 -9.10 3.43
C MET A 72 2.82 -8.36 3.57
N PRO A 73 2.72 -7.07 3.21
CA PRO A 73 1.45 -6.38 3.06
C PRO A 73 0.74 -6.87 1.78
N LEU A 74 -0.36 -7.64 1.94
CA LEU A 74 -1.11 -8.29 0.86
C LEU A 74 -2.50 -7.67 0.72
N GLY A 75 -2.94 -7.36 -0.50
CA GLY A 75 -4.31 -6.88 -0.78
C GLY A 75 -4.45 -6.11 -2.07
N ALA A 76 -5.36 -5.13 -2.06
CA ALA A 76 -5.69 -4.35 -3.24
C ALA A 76 -5.19 -2.88 -3.13
N SER A 77 -6.03 -1.90 -3.55
CA SER A 77 -5.68 -0.47 -3.57
C SER A 77 -5.36 0.12 -2.19
N ARG A 78 -5.98 -0.37 -1.12
CA ARG A 78 -5.72 0.08 0.25
C ARG A 78 -4.34 -0.32 0.76
N VAL A 79 -3.74 -1.37 0.18
CA VAL A 79 -2.34 -1.74 0.38
C VAL A 79 -1.43 -0.98 -0.57
N GLN A 80 -1.76 -0.93 -1.86
CA GLN A 80 -0.94 -0.24 -2.85
C GLN A 80 -0.76 1.24 -2.54
N GLY A 81 -1.85 1.96 -2.22
CA GLY A 81 -1.83 3.41 -2.10
C GLY A 81 -1.69 4.12 -3.45
N PHE A 82 -1.91 5.42 -3.44
CA PHE A 82 -1.59 6.35 -4.53
C PHE A 82 -1.39 7.74 -3.94
N PRO A 83 -0.20 8.03 -3.36
CA PRO A 83 0.08 9.29 -2.69
C PRO A 83 -0.35 10.52 -3.49
N GLY A 84 -1.04 11.45 -2.83
CA GLY A 84 -1.65 12.61 -3.46
C GLY A 84 -3.11 12.41 -3.94
N LEU A 85 -3.61 11.16 -3.99
CA LEU A 85 -5.02 10.84 -4.19
C LEU A 85 -5.60 10.12 -2.97
N PHE A 86 -4.92 9.09 -2.48
CA PHE A 86 -5.28 8.34 -1.27
C PHE A 86 -4.03 7.65 -0.70
N GLU A 87 -4.06 7.36 0.59
CA GLU A 87 -2.92 6.81 1.30
C GLU A 87 -3.02 5.29 1.50
N SER A 88 -1.86 4.64 1.64
CA SER A 88 -1.74 3.31 2.21
C SER A 88 -1.35 3.42 3.68
N TYR A 89 -1.74 2.44 4.49
CA TYR A 89 -1.33 2.36 5.89
C TYR A 89 0.16 2.03 6.09
N ARG A 90 0.83 1.50 5.06
CA ARG A 90 2.20 0.93 5.14
C ARG A 90 3.23 1.91 5.67
N TYR A 91 3.22 3.16 5.19
CA TYR A 91 4.19 4.17 5.63
C TYR A 91 4.00 4.57 7.10
N GLU A 92 2.76 4.68 7.58
CA GLU A 92 2.47 4.96 8.98
C GLU A 92 2.86 3.77 9.86
N LEU A 93 2.49 2.54 9.48
CA LEU A 93 2.87 1.31 10.19
C LEU A 93 4.39 1.14 10.27
N TRP A 94 5.10 1.41 9.17
CA TRP A 94 6.55 1.37 9.13
C TRP A 94 7.19 2.32 10.14
N LYS A 95 6.66 3.54 10.29
CA LYS A 95 7.13 4.50 11.30
C LYS A 95 6.86 4.00 12.73
N ASP A 96 5.66 3.46 12.96
CA ASP A 96 5.28 2.92 14.26
C ASP A 96 6.19 1.76 14.67
N LEU A 97 6.57 0.88 13.74
CA LEU A 97 7.50 -0.22 13.96
C LEU A 97 8.92 0.27 14.28
N ILE A 98 9.40 1.31 13.58
CA ILE A 98 10.67 1.98 13.92
C ILE A 98 10.62 2.60 15.30
N ASP A 99 9.52 3.25 15.67
CA ASP A 99 9.34 3.87 16.98
C ASP A 99 9.29 2.83 18.09
N GLY A 100 8.73 1.65 17.80
CA GLY A 100 8.74 0.48 18.66
C GLY A 100 10.12 -0.19 18.82
N GLY A 101 11.07 0.14 17.95
CA GLY A 101 12.43 -0.43 17.97
C GLY A 101 12.53 -1.84 17.42
N PHE A 102 11.57 -2.27 16.59
CA PHE A 102 11.56 -3.59 15.98
C PHE A 102 12.50 -3.67 14.76
N GLU A 103 13.08 -4.85 14.55
CA GLU A 103 13.77 -5.21 13.31
C GLU A 103 12.79 -5.97 12.40
N PHE A 104 12.51 -5.42 11.23
CA PHE A 104 11.55 -5.97 10.27
C PHE A 104 11.93 -5.62 8.84
N ASP A 105 11.30 -6.29 7.89
CA ASP A 105 11.53 -6.16 6.45
C ASP A 105 10.17 -6.29 5.75
N PHE A 106 9.69 -5.24 5.09
CA PHE A 106 8.51 -5.38 4.26
C PHE A 106 8.92 -6.08 2.96
N VAL A 107 8.17 -7.10 2.59
CA VAL A 107 8.49 -7.90 1.41
C VAL A 107 7.32 -7.97 0.43
N GLY A 108 7.64 -8.02 -0.85
CA GLY A 108 6.66 -8.12 -1.93
C GLY A 108 7.29 -8.00 -3.31
N ASN A 109 6.48 -8.22 -4.36
CA ASN A 109 6.95 -8.10 -5.75
C ASN A 109 6.62 -6.73 -6.36
N ASN A 110 6.01 -5.83 -5.61
CA ASN A 110 5.75 -4.46 -6.00
C ASN A 110 6.51 -3.50 -5.12
N GLU A 111 6.92 -2.39 -5.70
CA GLU A 111 7.46 -1.22 -5.04
C GLU A 111 6.65 0.01 -5.45
N ASP A 112 6.58 1.00 -4.57
CA ASP A 112 5.97 2.27 -4.91
C ASP A 112 6.86 3.07 -5.87
N LEU A 113 6.23 3.72 -6.83
CA LEU A 113 6.92 4.64 -7.77
C LEU A 113 7.13 6.05 -7.17
N TRP A 114 6.78 6.25 -5.90
CA TRP A 114 6.76 7.53 -5.23
C TRP A 114 7.89 7.62 -4.22
N GLU A 115 8.44 8.82 -4.06
CA GLU A 115 9.39 9.12 -3.02
C GLU A 115 8.67 9.45 -1.72
N TYR A 116 9.07 8.81 -0.64
CA TYR A 116 8.61 9.08 0.72
C TYR A 116 9.70 9.83 1.51
N ALA A 117 9.27 10.62 2.46
CA ALA A 117 10.22 11.23 3.38
C ALA A 117 10.95 10.16 4.21
N SER A 118 12.24 10.36 4.46
CA SER A 118 12.96 9.53 5.41
C SER A 118 12.45 9.78 6.84
N TYR A 119 12.49 8.76 7.68
CA TYR A 119 12.11 8.86 9.08
C TYR A 119 13.24 8.34 9.98
N LYS A 120 13.68 9.13 10.93
CA LYS A 120 14.84 8.81 11.82
C LYS A 120 16.08 8.30 11.05
N ASN A 121 16.36 8.88 9.90
CA ASN A 121 17.42 8.51 8.96
C ASN A 121 17.25 7.15 8.25
N TYR A 122 16.07 6.54 8.31
CA TYR A 122 15.75 5.36 7.53
C TYR A 122 14.95 5.74 6.28
N CYS A 123 15.21 5.04 5.16
CA CYS A 123 14.39 5.08 3.98
C CYS A 123 13.15 4.22 4.19
N PHE A 124 12.00 4.66 3.67
CA PHE A 124 10.81 3.82 3.70
C PHE A 124 11.05 2.54 2.90
N ASP A 125 10.82 1.43 3.56
CA ASP A 125 10.75 0.12 2.94
C ASP A 125 9.38 -0.03 2.28
N ASN A 126 9.35 0.13 0.96
CA ASN A 126 8.12 0.30 0.20
C ASN A 126 7.63 -0.95 -0.54
N GLU A 127 8.23 -2.10 -0.27
CA GLU A 127 7.83 -3.38 -0.86
C GLU A 127 6.43 -3.84 -0.39
N HIS A 128 5.67 -4.49 -1.28
CA HIS A 128 4.32 -4.96 -0.97
C HIS A 128 3.72 -5.88 -2.05
N GLU A 129 2.61 -6.56 -1.73
CA GLU A 129 1.72 -7.27 -2.67
C GLU A 129 0.34 -6.60 -2.77
N GLY A 130 0.28 -5.29 -2.81
CA GLY A 130 -0.93 -4.51 -3.09
C GLY A 130 -1.15 -4.32 -4.57
N ARG A 131 -2.37 -4.63 -5.09
CA ARG A 131 -2.73 -4.45 -6.50
C ARG A 131 -4.09 -3.79 -6.63
N GLY A 132 -4.09 -2.51 -7.01
CA GLY A 132 -5.30 -1.69 -7.10
C GLY A 132 -6.40 -2.31 -7.95
N GLY A 133 -7.60 -2.42 -7.38
CA GLY A 133 -8.77 -2.97 -8.05
C GLY A 133 -8.86 -4.50 -8.10
N TRP A 134 -7.87 -5.22 -7.57
CA TRP A 134 -7.89 -6.69 -7.62
C TRP A 134 -8.90 -7.28 -6.65
N THR A 135 -9.58 -8.34 -7.12
CA THR A 135 -10.49 -9.18 -6.35
C THR A 135 -9.74 -10.30 -5.63
N ALA A 136 -10.40 -10.95 -4.66
CA ALA A 136 -9.85 -12.15 -4.01
C ALA A 136 -9.58 -13.27 -5.02
N ALA A 137 -10.41 -13.42 -6.05
CA ALA A 137 -10.19 -14.41 -7.12
C ALA A 137 -8.87 -14.14 -7.85
N GLN A 138 -8.59 -12.89 -8.23
CA GLN A 138 -7.35 -12.52 -8.91
C GLN A 138 -6.13 -12.71 -8.00
N ILE A 139 -6.24 -12.36 -6.71
CA ILE A 139 -5.17 -12.61 -5.73
C ILE A 139 -4.94 -14.12 -5.58
N ASN A 140 -6.02 -14.91 -5.46
CA ASN A 140 -5.96 -16.37 -5.35
C ASN A 140 -5.22 -17.02 -6.53
N ASP A 141 -5.47 -16.55 -7.75
CA ASP A 141 -4.83 -17.08 -8.95
C ASP A 141 -3.31 -16.83 -9.00
N ASN A 142 -2.81 -15.83 -8.26
CA ASN A 142 -1.43 -15.38 -8.38
C ASN A 142 -0.58 -15.56 -7.11
N ILE A 143 -1.18 -15.70 -5.93
CA ILE A 143 -0.47 -15.66 -4.64
C ILE A 143 0.67 -16.70 -4.53
N GLU A 144 0.52 -17.90 -5.08
CA GLU A 144 1.57 -18.92 -5.04
C GLU A 144 2.83 -18.48 -5.80
N SER A 145 2.63 -17.85 -6.95
CA SER A 145 3.74 -17.33 -7.76
C SER A 145 4.45 -16.17 -7.07
N TRP A 146 3.70 -15.30 -6.38
CA TRP A 146 4.26 -14.18 -5.63
C TRP A 146 5.06 -14.63 -4.44
N LEU A 147 4.50 -15.53 -3.63
CA LEU A 147 5.21 -16.12 -2.49
C LEU A 147 6.49 -16.84 -2.93
N THR A 148 6.44 -17.56 -4.06
CA THR A 148 7.63 -18.21 -4.63
C THR A 148 8.71 -17.20 -5.04
N ALA A 149 8.31 -16.06 -5.61
CA ALA A 149 9.24 -15.02 -6.06
C ALA A 149 9.85 -14.24 -4.89
N VAL A 150 9.07 -13.95 -3.85
CA VAL A 150 9.52 -13.26 -2.63
C VAL A 150 10.42 -14.16 -1.78
N GLY A 151 10.11 -15.45 -1.71
CA GLY A 151 10.84 -16.41 -0.88
C GLY A 151 10.29 -16.47 0.56
N ASP A 152 11.14 -16.26 1.57
CA ASP A 152 10.73 -16.36 2.96
C ASP A 152 9.79 -15.23 3.36
N VAL A 153 8.67 -15.56 4.00
CA VAL A 153 7.71 -14.65 4.59
C VAL A 153 7.31 -15.19 5.97
N ASP A 154 7.40 -14.35 6.99
CA ASP A 154 7.06 -14.74 8.37
C ASP A 154 5.64 -14.31 8.74
N ILE A 155 5.22 -13.12 8.28
CA ILE A 155 3.90 -12.56 8.59
C ILE A 155 3.25 -12.01 7.31
N VAL A 156 1.97 -12.30 7.09
CA VAL A 156 1.15 -11.69 6.04
C VAL A 156 0.10 -10.78 6.67
N LEU A 157 0.05 -9.53 6.22
CA LEU A 157 -1.02 -8.58 6.54
C LEU A 157 -2.06 -8.62 5.42
N PHE A 158 -3.08 -9.46 5.55
CA PHE A 158 -4.10 -9.63 4.51
C PHE A 158 -5.20 -8.59 4.66
N SER A 159 -5.04 -7.50 3.90
CA SER A 159 -5.92 -6.33 3.93
C SER A 159 -7.13 -6.50 3.03
N SER A 160 -8.28 -6.07 3.55
CA SER A 160 -9.56 -5.97 2.84
C SER A 160 -9.93 -7.23 2.02
N PRO A 161 -9.89 -8.45 2.61
CA PRO A 161 -10.16 -9.70 1.91
C PRO A 161 -11.57 -9.70 1.30
N GLY A 162 -11.67 -9.84 -0.03
CA GLY A 162 -12.94 -9.85 -0.76
C GLY A 162 -13.66 -8.48 -0.86
N GLY A 163 -13.00 -7.37 -0.48
CA GLY A 163 -13.62 -6.05 -0.53
C GLY A 163 -14.04 -5.63 -1.94
N ASN A 164 -13.18 -5.78 -2.94
CA ASN A 164 -13.51 -5.47 -4.33
C ASN A 164 -14.55 -6.43 -4.91
N ASP A 165 -14.48 -7.72 -4.55
CA ASP A 165 -15.47 -8.71 -4.93
C ASP A 165 -16.87 -8.29 -4.46
N ALA A 166 -17.01 -7.85 -3.20
CA ALA A 166 -18.27 -7.37 -2.65
C ALA A 166 -18.77 -6.11 -3.37
N LEU A 167 -17.89 -5.17 -3.74
CA LEU A 167 -18.24 -3.97 -4.49
C LEU A 167 -18.61 -4.27 -5.95
N ASP A 168 -18.06 -5.32 -6.53
CA ASP A 168 -18.36 -5.81 -7.88
C ASP A 168 -19.61 -6.69 -7.92
N GLY A 169 -20.21 -7.02 -6.77
CA GLY A 169 -21.43 -7.83 -6.65
C GLY A 169 -21.17 -9.32 -6.87
N ALA A 170 -20.01 -9.82 -6.51
CA ALA A 170 -19.71 -11.25 -6.54
C ALA A 170 -20.52 -12.02 -5.49
N ASP A 171 -20.80 -13.28 -5.76
CA ASP A 171 -21.48 -14.16 -4.81
C ASP A 171 -20.61 -14.37 -3.55
N LEU A 172 -21.24 -14.28 -2.39
CA LEU A 172 -20.54 -14.42 -1.10
C LEU A 172 -19.81 -15.76 -0.97
N GLU A 173 -20.39 -16.85 -1.51
CA GLU A 173 -19.77 -18.18 -1.48
C GLU A 173 -18.46 -18.20 -2.27
N ASP A 174 -18.40 -17.53 -3.42
CA ASP A 174 -17.19 -17.42 -4.23
C ASP A 174 -16.11 -16.57 -3.52
N ILE A 175 -16.51 -15.48 -2.88
CA ILE A 175 -15.61 -14.64 -2.06
C ILE A 175 -14.99 -15.50 -0.95
N ILE A 176 -15.82 -16.23 -0.20
CA ILE A 176 -15.41 -17.12 0.89
C ILE A 176 -14.42 -18.19 0.38
N ALA A 177 -14.75 -18.82 -0.73
CA ALA A 177 -13.89 -19.85 -1.31
C ALA A 177 -12.50 -19.30 -1.68
N ASN A 178 -12.46 -18.14 -2.33
CA ASN A 178 -11.20 -17.51 -2.71
C ASN A 178 -10.37 -17.07 -1.51
N VAL A 179 -10.98 -16.44 -0.51
CA VAL A 179 -10.26 -16.00 0.71
C VAL A 179 -9.71 -17.18 1.48
N ASN A 180 -10.48 -18.30 1.62
CA ASN A 180 -9.99 -19.53 2.23
C ASN A 180 -8.81 -20.11 1.45
N SER A 181 -8.91 -20.19 0.13
CA SER A 181 -7.84 -20.70 -0.73
C SER A 181 -6.56 -19.88 -0.64
N ILE A 182 -6.66 -18.53 -0.55
CA ILE A 182 -5.50 -17.67 -0.33
C ILE A 182 -4.80 -18.04 0.99
N VAL A 183 -5.56 -18.16 2.07
CA VAL A 183 -5.01 -18.53 3.39
C VAL A 183 -4.33 -19.91 3.33
N ASP A 184 -4.96 -20.91 2.69
CA ASP A 184 -4.40 -22.24 2.51
C ASP A 184 -3.07 -22.21 1.74
N LYS A 185 -2.99 -21.44 0.66
CA LYS A 185 -1.77 -21.28 -0.16
C LYS A 185 -0.65 -20.59 0.61
N ILE A 186 -0.97 -19.59 1.40
CA ILE A 186 -0.01 -18.91 2.27
C ILE A 186 0.56 -19.90 3.30
N GLN A 187 -0.30 -20.67 3.97
CA GLN A 187 0.13 -21.69 4.94
C GLN A 187 0.88 -22.88 4.30
N ALA A 188 0.55 -23.22 3.05
CA ALA A 188 1.27 -24.23 2.29
C ALA A 188 2.70 -23.78 1.93
N HIS A 189 2.90 -22.47 1.70
CA HIS A 189 4.22 -21.89 1.44
C HIS A 189 5.11 -21.92 2.69
N ASN A 190 4.58 -21.50 3.84
CA ASN A 190 5.26 -21.55 5.12
C ASN A 190 4.30 -22.01 6.23
N SER A 191 4.49 -23.22 6.76
CA SER A 191 3.63 -23.81 7.79
C SER A 191 3.76 -23.13 9.17
N ASN A 192 4.69 -22.21 9.36
CA ASN A 192 4.89 -21.46 10.59
C ASN A 192 4.47 -19.99 10.46
N ILE A 193 3.85 -19.63 9.34
CA ILE A 193 3.48 -18.24 9.02
C ILE A 193 2.39 -17.71 9.97
N THR A 194 2.49 -16.45 10.31
CA THR A 194 1.39 -15.71 10.96
C THR A 194 0.61 -14.92 9.90
N ILE A 195 -0.72 -15.06 9.89
CA ILE A 195 -1.60 -14.29 8.99
C ILE A 195 -2.47 -13.37 9.86
N ILE A 196 -2.32 -12.06 9.66
CA ILE A 196 -3.22 -11.06 10.26
C ILE A 196 -4.22 -10.65 9.19
N ILE A 197 -5.48 -11.06 9.38
CA ILE A 197 -6.55 -10.86 8.40
C ILE A 197 -7.54 -9.81 8.88
N GLU A 198 -7.87 -8.84 8.02
CA GLU A 198 -8.76 -7.74 8.37
C GLU A 198 -10.25 -8.11 8.39
N GLN A 199 -10.95 -7.65 9.42
CA GLN A 199 -12.35 -7.29 9.28
C GLN A 199 -12.42 -5.90 8.63
N LEU A 200 -13.00 -5.82 7.44
CA LEU A 200 -12.87 -4.68 6.54
C LEU A 200 -13.36 -3.36 7.16
N ALA A 201 -12.57 -2.30 7.02
CA ALA A 201 -13.06 -0.94 7.22
C ALA A 201 -14.13 -0.61 6.17
N PRO A 202 -15.24 0.05 6.56
CA PRO A 202 -16.31 0.39 5.61
C PRO A 202 -15.87 1.47 4.62
N GLY A 203 -16.65 1.66 3.56
CA GLY A 203 -16.64 2.86 2.75
C GLY A 203 -17.42 4.00 3.40
N LYS A 204 -17.48 5.18 2.74
CA LYS A 204 -18.30 6.31 3.20
C LYS A 204 -19.75 5.91 3.36
N THR A 205 -20.39 6.42 4.40
CA THR A 205 -21.80 6.16 4.69
C THR A 205 -22.70 6.48 3.48
N SER A 206 -22.41 7.54 2.73
CA SER A 206 -23.15 7.92 1.52
C SER A 206 -22.97 6.97 0.33
N PHE A 207 -21.89 6.18 0.33
CA PHE A 207 -21.57 5.20 -0.71
C PHE A 207 -22.08 3.79 -0.36
N MET A 208 -22.09 3.44 0.92
CA MET A 208 -22.47 2.12 1.42
C MET A 208 -23.99 1.90 1.28
N THR A 209 -24.41 1.17 0.26
CA THR A 209 -25.78 0.69 0.11
C THR A 209 -26.14 -0.33 1.18
N GLU A 210 -27.42 -0.68 1.33
CA GLU A 210 -27.84 -1.79 2.20
C GLU A 210 -27.16 -3.10 1.81
N GLU A 211 -27.02 -3.37 0.52
CA GLU A 211 -26.35 -4.56 -0.02
C GLU A 211 -24.87 -4.60 0.36
N TYR A 212 -24.12 -3.51 0.13
CA TYR A 212 -22.72 -3.43 0.51
C TYR A 212 -22.53 -3.55 2.03
N THR A 213 -23.40 -2.91 2.80
CA THR A 213 -23.36 -2.99 4.27
C THR A 213 -23.60 -4.43 4.76
N LEU A 214 -24.55 -5.13 4.14
CA LEU A 214 -24.82 -6.53 4.45
C LEU A 214 -23.61 -7.42 4.12
N LEU A 215 -23.04 -7.31 2.91
CA LEU A 215 -21.86 -8.07 2.49
C LEU A 215 -20.65 -7.82 3.40
N PHE A 216 -20.34 -6.57 3.73
CA PHE A 216 -19.25 -6.23 4.64
C PHE A 216 -19.47 -6.80 6.05
N THR A 217 -20.74 -6.81 6.52
CA THR A 217 -21.09 -7.41 7.82
C THR A 217 -20.93 -8.92 7.79
N GLN A 218 -21.34 -9.58 6.72
CA GLN A 218 -21.16 -11.02 6.51
C GLN A 218 -19.67 -11.36 6.45
N MET A 219 -18.87 -10.59 5.70
CA MET A 219 -17.42 -10.79 5.60
C MET A 219 -16.70 -10.66 6.95
N LYS A 220 -17.13 -9.79 7.86
CA LYS A 220 -16.60 -9.76 9.23
C LYS A 220 -16.76 -11.09 9.95
N THR A 221 -17.96 -11.69 9.84
CA THR A 221 -18.23 -13.00 10.42
C THR A 221 -17.39 -14.09 9.76
N VAL A 222 -17.32 -14.08 8.43
CA VAL A 222 -16.55 -15.03 7.62
C VAL A 222 -15.06 -14.97 8.00
N VAL A 223 -14.47 -13.79 8.06
CA VAL A 223 -13.05 -13.61 8.43
C VAL A 223 -12.77 -14.20 9.82
N THR A 224 -13.68 -14.00 10.78
CA THR A 224 -13.54 -14.60 12.12
C THR A 224 -13.61 -16.14 12.07
N GLN A 225 -14.48 -16.70 11.25
CA GLN A 225 -14.60 -18.15 11.05
C GLN A 225 -13.35 -18.71 10.36
N ILE A 226 -12.85 -18.05 9.32
CA ILE A 226 -11.60 -18.42 8.63
C ILE A 226 -10.45 -18.43 9.64
N ALA A 227 -10.24 -17.36 10.40
CA ALA A 227 -9.18 -17.29 11.37
C ALA A 227 -9.23 -18.44 12.39
N SER A 228 -10.44 -18.70 12.92
CA SER A 228 -10.63 -19.79 13.87
C SER A 228 -10.39 -21.18 13.27
N SER A 229 -10.80 -21.43 12.02
CA SER A 229 -10.72 -22.74 11.37
C SER A 229 -9.37 -23.03 10.74
N LYS A 230 -8.60 -21.99 10.37
CA LYS A 230 -7.31 -22.11 9.70
C LYS A 230 -6.11 -22.03 10.64
N LYS A 231 -6.31 -21.62 11.90
CA LYS A 231 -5.26 -21.69 12.90
C LYS A 231 -4.80 -23.14 13.11
N THR A 232 -3.49 -23.36 13.11
CA THR A 232 -2.86 -24.66 13.35
C THR A 232 -1.98 -24.63 14.60
N ALA A 233 -1.27 -25.69 14.86
CA ALA A 233 -0.29 -25.74 15.97
C ALA A 233 0.93 -24.84 15.73
N THR A 234 1.23 -24.51 14.48
CA THR A 234 2.44 -23.78 14.08
C THR A 234 2.14 -22.49 13.31
N SER A 235 0.93 -22.32 12.78
CA SER A 235 0.51 -21.12 12.04
C SER A 235 -0.64 -20.43 12.74
N GLU A 236 -0.42 -19.18 13.09
CA GLU A 236 -1.45 -18.32 13.65
C GLU A 236 -2.24 -17.63 12.54
N VAL A 237 -3.57 -17.57 12.69
CA VAL A 237 -4.44 -16.70 11.87
C VAL A 237 -5.21 -15.82 12.83
N VAL A 238 -4.92 -14.51 12.79
CA VAL A 238 -5.38 -13.54 13.78
C VAL A 238 -6.24 -12.49 13.08
N VAL A 239 -7.40 -12.19 13.67
CA VAL A 239 -8.30 -11.16 13.16
C VAL A 239 -7.91 -9.79 13.71
N VAL A 240 -7.90 -8.78 12.83
CA VAL A 240 -7.83 -7.37 13.22
C VAL A 240 -9.11 -6.64 12.80
N ASP A 241 -9.76 -5.95 13.76
CA ASP A 241 -10.98 -5.15 13.50
C ASP A 241 -10.61 -3.76 12.98
N MET A 242 -10.79 -3.52 11.69
CA MET A 242 -10.59 -2.22 11.06
C MET A 242 -11.85 -1.37 10.98
N ALA A 243 -13.00 -1.89 11.43
CA ALA A 243 -14.28 -1.22 11.29
C ALA A 243 -14.72 -0.43 12.53
N THR A 244 -14.48 -0.96 13.71
CA THR A 244 -14.91 -0.30 14.96
C THR A 244 -14.17 1.01 15.15
N GLY A 245 -14.92 2.13 15.21
CA GLY A 245 -14.36 3.48 15.33
C GLY A 245 -13.87 4.11 14.01
N PHE A 246 -13.93 3.40 12.89
CA PHE A 246 -13.65 3.98 11.58
C PHE A 246 -14.78 4.90 11.13
N THR A 247 -14.48 6.06 10.56
CA THR A 247 -15.45 7.09 10.19
C THR A 247 -15.22 7.62 8.77
N ASP A 248 -16.24 8.26 8.19
CA ASP A 248 -16.15 8.91 6.87
C ASP A 248 -15.01 9.93 6.75
N GLY A 249 -14.66 10.59 7.87
CA GLY A 249 -13.55 11.54 7.95
C GLY A 249 -12.17 10.93 7.71
N MET A 250 -12.06 9.61 7.73
CA MET A 250 -10.84 8.84 7.47
C MET A 250 -10.67 8.43 6.00
N LEU A 251 -11.59 8.84 5.12
CA LEU A 251 -11.58 8.49 3.71
C LEU A 251 -11.26 9.69 2.81
N ALA A 252 -10.40 9.48 1.82
CA ALA A 252 -10.07 10.43 0.77
C ALA A 252 -11.18 10.50 -0.30
N ASP A 253 -11.75 9.36 -0.64
CA ASP A 253 -12.88 9.20 -1.54
C ASP A 253 -13.94 8.27 -0.91
N ASP A 254 -14.70 7.52 -1.71
CA ASP A 254 -15.76 6.66 -1.20
C ASP A 254 -15.25 5.44 -0.42
N ILE A 255 -14.01 4.99 -0.68
CA ILE A 255 -13.46 3.74 -0.11
C ILE A 255 -11.98 3.80 0.30
N HIS A 256 -11.19 4.75 -0.22
CA HIS A 256 -9.76 4.79 0.04
C HIS A 256 -9.43 5.70 1.22
N TYR A 257 -8.35 5.35 1.94
CA TYR A 257 -7.91 6.09 3.11
C TYR A 257 -7.33 7.46 2.76
N ASN A 258 -7.60 8.46 3.59
CA ASN A 258 -6.75 9.63 3.71
C ASN A 258 -5.67 9.38 4.77
N GLN A 259 -4.84 10.39 5.08
CA GLN A 259 -3.78 10.25 6.07
C GLN A 259 -4.29 9.82 7.45
N ALA A 260 -5.44 10.34 7.89
CA ALA A 260 -6.03 9.95 9.20
C ALA A 260 -6.50 8.48 9.19
N GLY A 261 -7.08 8.03 8.07
CA GLY A 261 -7.46 6.63 7.89
C GLY A 261 -6.25 5.70 7.82
N ALA A 262 -5.22 6.10 7.09
CA ALA A 262 -3.96 5.34 7.01
C ALA A 262 -3.34 5.15 8.41
N ALA A 263 -3.25 6.22 9.20
CA ALA A 263 -2.74 6.16 10.56
C ALA A 263 -3.62 5.27 11.48
N PHE A 264 -4.95 5.36 11.37
CA PHE A 264 -5.87 4.52 12.13
C PHE A 264 -5.70 3.03 11.82
N ILE A 265 -5.56 2.66 10.55
CA ILE A 265 -5.34 1.27 10.12
C ILE A 265 -3.96 0.79 10.57
N ALA A 266 -2.94 1.64 10.45
CA ALA A 266 -1.56 1.35 10.88
C ALA A 266 -1.51 1.04 12.39
N GLU A 267 -2.13 1.86 13.24
CA GLU A 267 -2.20 1.64 14.69
C GLU A 267 -2.82 0.28 15.04
N ARG A 268 -3.88 -0.12 14.33
CA ARG A 268 -4.52 -1.41 14.56
C ARG A 268 -3.67 -2.59 14.13
N TYR A 269 -3.00 -2.47 13.00
CA TYR A 269 -2.01 -3.47 12.59
C TYR A 269 -0.86 -3.54 13.60
N TYR A 270 -0.29 -2.40 13.98
CA TYR A 270 0.79 -2.34 14.97
C TYR A 270 0.42 -3.07 16.26
N ASN A 271 -0.71 -2.72 16.87
CA ASN A 271 -1.16 -3.34 18.11
C ASN A 271 -1.40 -4.86 18.00
N THR A 272 -1.80 -5.34 16.80
CA THR A 272 -2.02 -6.77 16.55
C THR A 272 -0.72 -7.50 16.21
N LEU A 273 0.23 -6.81 15.57
CA LEU A 273 1.48 -7.36 15.04
C LEU A 273 2.56 -7.51 16.11
N VAL A 274 2.67 -6.55 17.03
CA VAL A 274 3.70 -6.50 18.08
C VAL A 274 3.90 -7.82 18.86
N PRO A 275 2.87 -8.59 19.23
CA PRO A 275 3.07 -9.88 19.91
C PRO A 275 3.82 -10.95 19.09
N PHE A 276 4.01 -10.74 17.80
CA PHE A 276 4.66 -11.67 16.86
C PHE A 276 6.02 -11.15 16.35
N LEU A 277 6.47 -10.02 16.86
CA LEU A 277 7.78 -9.45 16.55
C LEU A 277 8.76 -9.72 17.70
N ASP A 278 10.03 -9.94 17.36
CA ASP A 278 11.14 -10.12 18.30
C ASP A 278 11.79 -8.79 18.74
#